data_9b59b7441d158dfa6d270780c49b8241
#
_entry.id   9b59b7441d158dfa6d270780c49b8241
#
_cell.length_a   1.000
_cell.length_b   1.000
_cell.length_c   1.000
_cell.angle_alpha   90.00
_cell.angle_beta   90.00
_cell.angle_gamma   90.00
#
_symmetry.space_group_name_H-M   'P 1'
#
loop_
_entity.id
_entity.type
_entity.pdbx_description
1 polymer ?
#
loop_
_entity_poly.entity_id
_entity_poly.type
_entity_poly.pdbx_seq_one_letter_code
_entity_poly.pdbx_strand_id
1 'polypeptide(L)'
;VLPERVDANMRRGFFSINALWKNKIAVLVGDYLLSRGLLLAIDKGEFELLRIVSHAVREMSEGELLQLEKTRGLNFSEEVYFDIIRKKTASLIAACCASGASAAGRPADEVERMRQFGEFTGIAFQIKDDLFDYGSGQDTGKPTGLDIKEKKLTLPLIHALRNVDARDRRWMVDVVKNRNEDDAAVSKLVQKVTDVGGIAHANQRMLEYRDKALNVLHTFDKNDARDALEGLVHLTVERKK
;
A
#
# COMPACT_ATOMS: atom_id res chain seq x y z
N VAL A 1 -7.04 20.90 -2.37
CA VAL A 1 -5.97 21.30 -1.44
C VAL A 1 -5.61 20.05 -0.66
N LEU A 2 -4.61 19.32 -1.12
CA LEU A 2 -4.01 18.23 -0.36
C LEU A 2 -3.40 18.83 0.91
N PRO A 3 -3.56 18.19 2.09
CA PRO A 3 -2.96 18.71 3.30
C PRO A 3 -1.44 18.80 3.12
N GLU A 4 -0.88 19.90 3.56
CA GLU A 4 0.55 20.20 3.64
C GLU A 4 1.28 19.17 4.53
N ARG A 5 1.53 18.00 4.01
CA ARG A 5 2.33 16.99 4.67
C ARG A 5 3.08 16.15 3.67
N VAL A 6 4.14 16.69 3.18
CA VAL A 6 5.37 15.92 2.93
C VAL A 6 6.53 16.91 2.74
N ASP A 7 7.04 17.45 3.81
CA ASP A 7 8.41 17.94 3.86
C ASP A 7 9.40 16.78 4.02
N ALA A 8 9.23 15.73 3.23
CA ALA A 8 10.28 14.75 3.03
C ALA A 8 11.32 15.39 2.10
N ASN A 9 12.22 16.19 2.68
CA ASN A 9 13.31 16.80 1.95
C ASN A 9 14.23 15.77 1.29
N MET A 10 14.23 14.55 1.80
CA MET A 10 15.05 13.44 1.32
C MET A 10 14.20 12.20 1.02
N ARG A 11 14.44 11.55 -0.11
CA ARG A 11 13.84 10.25 -0.47
C ARG A 11 14.93 9.32 -1.03
N ARG A 12 15.14 8.17 -0.40
CA ARG A 12 16.17 7.18 -0.79
C ARG A 12 17.57 7.78 -0.89
N GLY A 13 17.92 8.69 0.02
CA GLY A 13 19.23 9.35 0.05
C GLY A 13 19.41 10.54 -0.90
N PHE A 14 18.38 10.90 -1.69
CA PHE A 14 18.40 12.05 -2.59
C PHE A 14 17.40 13.12 -2.15
N PHE A 15 17.69 14.37 -2.51
CA PHE A 15 16.71 15.44 -2.35
C PHE A 15 15.45 15.15 -3.17
N SER A 16 14.28 15.30 -2.55
CA SER A 16 13.01 15.17 -3.27
C SER A 16 12.82 16.35 -4.25
N ILE A 17 12.06 16.13 -5.33
CA ILE A 17 11.69 17.19 -6.27
C ILE A 17 11.03 18.35 -5.53
N ASN A 18 10.25 18.04 -4.50
CA ASN A 18 9.58 19.01 -3.65
C ASN A 18 10.57 19.88 -2.85
N ALA A 19 11.65 19.27 -2.33
CA ALA A 19 12.71 19.99 -1.63
C ALA A 19 13.48 20.95 -2.54
N LEU A 20 13.65 20.58 -3.83
CA LEU A 20 14.40 21.37 -4.80
C LEU A 20 13.57 22.48 -5.44
N TRP A 21 12.30 22.20 -5.79
CA TRP A 21 11.49 23.11 -6.64
C TRP A 21 10.12 23.47 -6.09
N LYS A 22 9.79 23.11 -4.83
CA LYS A 22 8.49 23.32 -4.16
C LYS A 22 7.35 22.48 -4.74
N ASN A 23 6.29 22.32 -3.96
CA ASN A 23 5.13 21.48 -4.25
C ASN A 23 4.50 21.73 -5.62
N LYS A 24 4.35 23.00 -6.02
CA LYS A 24 3.70 23.34 -7.29
C LYS A 24 4.43 22.77 -8.51
N ILE A 25 5.76 22.84 -8.53
CA ILE A 25 6.56 22.32 -9.65
C ILE A 25 6.55 20.78 -9.61
N ALA A 26 6.63 20.15 -8.44
CA ALA A 26 6.56 18.71 -8.31
C ALA A 26 5.24 18.14 -8.88
N VAL A 27 4.11 18.80 -8.61
CA VAL A 27 2.80 18.42 -9.18
C VAL A 27 2.80 18.59 -10.69
N LEU A 28 3.23 19.74 -11.20
CA LEU A 28 3.27 20.02 -12.66
C LEU A 28 4.18 19.04 -13.42
N VAL A 29 5.31 18.65 -12.84
CA VAL A 29 6.19 17.64 -13.43
C VAL A 29 5.48 16.28 -13.47
N GLY A 30 4.78 15.90 -12.42
CA GLY A 30 3.96 14.68 -12.39
C GLY A 30 2.89 14.67 -13.49
N ASP A 31 2.13 15.76 -13.61
CA ASP A 31 1.10 15.93 -14.65
C ASP A 31 1.68 15.88 -16.05
N TYR A 32 2.82 16.54 -16.26
CA TYR A 32 3.52 16.49 -17.55
C TYR A 32 3.97 15.09 -17.93
N LEU A 33 4.61 14.36 -17.00
CA LEU A 33 5.06 12.99 -17.25
C LEU A 33 3.90 12.02 -17.52
N LEU A 34 2.79 12.15 -16.77
CA LEU A 34 1.59 11.38 -17.01
C LEU A 34 1.03 11.66 -18.41
N SER A 35 0.86 12.96 -18.76
CA SER A 35 0.35 13.36 -20.06
C SER A 35 1.22 12.86 -21.21
N ARG A 36 2.55 12.90 -21.05
CA ARG A 36 3.50 12.40 -22.06
C ARG A 36 3.38 10.88 -22.21
N GLY A 37 3.21 10.15 -21.11
CA GLY A 37 3.02 8.69 -21.16
C GLY A 37 1.72 8.30 -21.87
N LEU A 38 0.61 8.99 -21.57
CA LEU A 38 -0.68 8.78 -22.21
C LEU A 38 -0.62 9.07 -23.72
N LEU A 39 -0.04 10.20 -24.13
CA LEU A 39 0.14 10.58 -25.55
C LEU A 39 0.99 9.54 -26.27
N LEU A 40 2.09 9.07 -25.68
CA LEU A 40 2.94 8.05 -26.30
C LEU A 40 2.16 6.76 -26.59
N ALA A 41 1.31 6.31 -25.67
CA ALA A 41 0.47 5.15 -25.86
C ALA A 41 -0.53 5.35 -27.03
N ILE A 42 -1.15 6.53 -27.11
CA ILE A 42 -2.07 6.90 -28.20
C ILE A 42 -1.33 6.92 -29.54
N ASP A 43 -0.19 7.61 -29.62
CA ASP A 43 0.59 7.77 -30.84
C ASP A 43 1.11 6.42 -31.40
N LYS A 44 1.31 5.44 -30.50
CA LYS A 44 1.72 4.08 -30.87
C LYS A 44 0.54 3.12 -31.10
N GLY A 45 -0.70 3.55 -30.87
CA GLY A 45 -1.88 2.69 -31.00
C GLY A 45 -2.05 1.66 -29.89
N GLU A 46 -1.33 1.82 -28.76
CA GLU A 46 -1.32 0.90 -27.62
C GLU A 46 -2.53 1.15 -26.70
N PHE A 47 -3.74 1.03 -27.25
CA PHE A 47 -4.98 1.36 -26.56
C PHE A 47 -5.27 0.44 -25.37
N GLU A 48 -4.86 -0.83 -25.44
CA GLU A 48 -5.05 -1.75 -24.32
C GLU A 48 -4.16 -1.38 -23.12
N LEU A 49 -2.89 -1.03 -23.38
CA LEU A 49 -1.99 -0.52 -22.35
C LEU A 49 -2.54 0.78 -21.73
N LEU A 50 -3.03 1.69 -22.59
CA LEU A 50 -3.64 2.93 -22.15
C LEU A 50 -4.86 2.66 -21.23
N ARG A 51 -5.71 1.69 -21.60
CA ARG A 51 -6.87 1.27 -20.81
C ARG A 51 -6.46 0.74 -19.44
N ILE A 52 -5.46 -0.15 -19.37
CA ILE A 52 -4.96 -0.73 -18.13
C ILE A 52 -4.43 0.37 -17.21
N VAL A 53 -3.57 1.25 -17.71
CA VAL A 53 -2.95 2.34 -16.91
C VAL A 53 -4.00 3.34 -16.44
N SER A 54 -4.91 3.76 -17.33
CA SER A 54 -5.98 4.72 -16.97
C SER A 54 -6.90 4.16 -15.89
N HIS A 55 -7.20 2.85 -15.94
CA HIS A 55 -7.99 2.19 -14.90
C HIS A 55 -7.28 2.20 -13.54
N ALA A 56 -5.97 1.92 -13.52
CA ALA A 56 -5.18 1.96 -12.30
C ALA A 56 -5.13 3.37 -11.69
N VAL A 57 -4.92 4.41 -12.51
CA VAL A 57 -4.90 5.82 -12.04
C VAL A 57 -6.25 6.19 -11.43
N ARG A 58 -7.35 5.79 -12.03
CA ARG A 58 -8.69 6.00 -11.49
C ARG A 58 -8.85 5.28 -10.14
N GLU A 59 -8.52 4.00 -10.05
CA GLU A 59 -8.63 3.23 -8.81
C GLU A 59 -7.76 3.82 -7.69
N MET A 60 -6.53 4.24 -8.00
CA MET A 60 -5.66 4.91 -7.01
C MET A 60 -6.30 6.18 -6.46
N SER A 61 -6.89 7.00 -7.31
CA SER A 61 -7.59 8.22 -6.89
C SER A 61 -8.82 7.91 -6.04
N GLU A 62 -9.63 6.92 -6.45
CA GLU A 62 -10.78 6.46 -5.66
C GLU A 62 -10.36 5.90 -4.30
N GLY A 63 -9.24 5.15 -4.23
CA GLY A 63 -8.69 4.60 -2.99
C GLY A 63 -8.23 5.71 -2.04
N GLU A 64 -7.59 6.76 -2.55
CA GLU A 64 -7.17 7.91 -1.75
C GLU A 64 -8.37 8.67 -1.20
N LEU A 65 -9.38 8.94 -2.03
CA LEU A 65 -10.62 9.60 -1.60
C LEU A 65 -11.35 8.78 -0.55
N LEU A 66 -11.44 7.47 -0.74
CA LEU A 66 -12.06 6.56 0.23
C LEU A 66 -11.30 6.58 1.57
N GLN A 67 -9.97 6.56 1.54
CA GLN A 67 -9.17 6.68 2.75
C GLN A 67 -9.45 7.99 3.49
N LEU A 68 -9.47 9.13 2.78
CA LEU A 68 -9.76 10.44 3.38
C LEU A 68 -11.16 10.51 3.99
N GLU A 69 -12.16 9.94 3.31
CA GLU A 69 -13.54 9.87 3.81
C GLU A 69 -13.60 9.06 5.12
N LYS A 70 -13.03 7.85 5.11
CA LYS A 70 -13.12 6.92 6.24
C LYS A 70 -12.29 7.36 7.45
N THR A 71 -11.13 7.96 7.24
CA THR A 71 -10.28 8.48 8.33
C THR A 71 -11.02 9.49 9.20
N ARG A 72 -11.90 10.31 8.62
CA ARG A 72 -12.71 11.29 9.38
C ARG A 72 -13.66 10.62 10.38
N GLY A 73 -14.25 9.48 10.03
CA GLY A 73 -15.24 8.77 10.85
C GLY A 73 -14.65 7.78 11.86
N LEU A 74 -13.40 7.36 11.71
CA LEU A 74 -12.75 6.24 12.44
C LEU A 74 -13.60 4.95 12.49
N ASN A 75 -14.48 4.77 11.53
CA ASN A 75 -15.30 3.58 11.41
C ASN A 75 -14.74 2.66 10.32
N PHE A 76 -13.59 2.03 10.64
CA PHE A 76 -12.91 1.14 9.72
C PHE A 76 -13.25 -0.31 10.03
N SER A 77 -13.78 -0.99 9.04
CA SER A 77 -13.79 -2.44 9.01
C SER A 77 -12.55 -2.97 8.28
N GLU A 78 -12.24 -4.22 8.50
CA GLU A 78 -11.16 -4.90 7.76
C GLU A 78 -11.44 -4.89 6.25
N GLU A 79 -12.70 -5.02 5.85
CA GLU A 79 -13.13 -4.95 4.45
C GLU A 79 -12.83 -3.59 3.82
N VAL A 80 -13.09 -2.50 4.54
CA VAL A 80 -12.77 -1.13 4.08
C VAL A 80 -11.26 -0.95 3.96
N TYR A 81 -10.48 -1.47 4.91
CA TYR A 81 -9.03 -1.45 4.83
C TYR A 81 -8.53 -2.15 3.55
N PHE A 82 -9.01 -3.38 3.29
CA PHE A 82 -8.62 -4.11 2.09
C PHE A 82 -9.05 -3.40 0.80
N ASP A 83 -10.23 -2.78 0.74
CA ASP A 83 -10.65 -2.02 -0.43
C ASP A 83 -9.74 -0.80 -0.67
N ILE A 84 -9.35 -0.08 0.39
CA ILE A 84 -8.41 1.05 0.29
C ILE A 84 -7.06 0.59 -0.25
N ILE A 85 -6.41 -0.41 0.34
CA ILE A 85 -5.07 -0.82 -0.07
C ILE A 85 -5.06 -1.49 -1.44
N ARG A 86 -6.14 -2.20 -1.79
CA ARG A 86 -6.33 -2.76 -3.13
C ARG A 86 -6.36 -1.64 -4.18
N LYS A 87 -7.18 -0.63 -3.97
CA LYS A 87 -7.32 0.51 -4.90
C LYS A 87 -6.07 1.38 -4.90
N LYS A 88 -5.61 1.83 -3.74
CA LYS A 88 -4.54 2.83 -3.61
C LYS A 88 -3.16 2.31 -4.01
N THR A 89 -2.85 1.05 -3.70
CA THR A 89 -1.49 0.49 -3.86
C THR A 89 -1.47 -0.70 -4.82
N ALA A 90 -2.33 -1.70 -4.60
CA ALA A 90 -2.25 -2.94 -5.35
C ALA A 90 -2.70 -2.77 -6.80
N SER A 91 -3.60 -1.84 -7.12
CA SER A 91 -4.06 -1.56 -8.48
C SER A 91 -2.91 -1.20 -9.43
N LEU A 92 -1.94 -0.41 -8.97
CA LEU A 92 -0.78 -0.05 -9.79
C LEU A 92 0.13 -1.25 -10.05
N ILE A 93 0.39 -2.09 -9.06
CA ILE A 93 1.21 -3.30 -9.21
C ILE A 93 0.49 -4.30 -10.15
N ALA A 94 -0.82 -4.43 -9.99
CA ALA A 94 -1.66 -5.23 -10.87
C ALA A 94 -1.60 -4.73 -12.33
N ALA A 95 -1.68 -3.42 -12.53
CA ALA A 95 -1.57 -2.80 -13.85
C ALA A 95 -0.18 -3.01 -14.49
N CYS A 96 0.90 -2.94 -13.71
CA CYS A 96 2.25 -3.22 -14.19
C CYS A 96 2.37 -4.67 -14.70
N CYS A 97 1.88 -5.64 -13.93
CA CYS A 97 1.90 -7.06 -14.32
C CYS A 97 1.03 -7.33 -15.54
N ALA A 98 -0.19 -6.76 -15.59
CA ALA A 98 -1.08 -6.88 -16.74
C ALA A 98 -0.50 -6.23 -18.00
N SER A 99 0.09 -5.03 -17.86
CA SER A 99 0.72 -4.34 -18.99
C SER A 99 1.90 -5.13 -19.55
N GLY A 100 2.71 -5.75 -18.71
CA GLY A 100 3.81 -6.61 -19.16
C GLY A 100 3.33 -7.81 -19.97
N ALA A 101 2.28 -8.49 -19.51
CA ALA A 101 1.67 -9.61 -20.22
C ALA A 101 1.02 -9.17 -21.54
N SER A 102 0.27 -8.04 -21.53
CA SER A 102 -0.37 -7.48 -22.72
C SER A 102 0.66 -7.07 -23.77
N ALA A 103 1.73 -6.36 -23.36
CA ALA A 103 2.81 -5.94 -24.25
C ALA A 103 3.59 -7.13 -24.86
N ALA A 104 3.62 -8.27 -24.17
CA ALA A 104 4.18 -9.52 -24.68
C ALA A 104 3.21 -10.31 -25.59
N GLY A 105 2.06 -9.74 -25.93
CA GLY A 105 1.06 -10.37 -26.82
C GLY A 105 0.36 -11.58 -26.19
N ARG A 106 0.30 -11.67 -24.86
CA ARG A 106 -0.36 -12.81 -24.20
C ARG A 106 -1.89 -12.71 -24.30
N PRO A 107 -2.60 -13.84 -24.35
CA PRO A 107 -4.06 -13.85 -24.41
C PRO A 107 -4.69 -13.21 -23.17
N ALA A 108 -5.94 -12.75 -23.30
CA ALA A 108 -6.62 -11.97 -22.27
C ALA A 108 -6.74 -12.67 -20.90
N ASP A 109 -6.89 -14.00 -20.90
CA ASP A 109 -6.93 -14.78 -19.65
C ASP A 109 -5.59 -14.79 -18.92
N GLU A 110 -4.47 -14.81 -19.64
CA GLU A 110 -3.15 -14.69 -19.03
C GLU A 110 -2.85 -13.27 -18.55
N VAL A 111 -3.28 -12.26 -19.30
CA VAL A 111 -3.21 -10.86 -18.85
C VAL A 111 -3.98 -10.69 -17.53
N GLU A 112 -5.19 -11.27 -17.44
CA GLU A 112 -5.99 -11.22 -16.21
C GLU A 112 -5.33 -11.98 -15.05
N ARG A 113 -4.76 -13.16 -15.29
CA ARG A 113 -4.00 -13.90 -14.26
C ARG A 113 -2.80 -13.09 -13.75
N MET A 114 -2.05 -12.44 -14.65
CA MET A 114 -0.94 -11.55 -14.25
C MET A 114 -1.45 -10.31 -13.50
N ARG A 115 -2.61 -9.78 -13.85
CA ARG A 115 -3.27 -8.71 -13.08
C ARG A 115 -3.56 -9.17 -11.64
N GLN A 116 -4.16 -10.35 -11.47
CA GLN A 116 -4.46 -10.93 -10.15
C GLN A 116 -3.19 -11.23 -9.33
N PHE A 117 -2.16 -11.77 -9.98
CA PHE A 117 -0.84 -11.95 -9.36
C PHE A 117 -0.31 -10.62 -8.78
N GLY A 118 -0.34 -9.55 -9.58
CA GLY A 118 0.11 -8.22 -9.16
C GLY A 118 -0.76 -7.64 -8.05
N GLU A 119 -2.07 -7.84 -8.09
CA GLU A 119 -3.01 -7.38 -7.05
C GLU A 119 -2.71 -8.05 -5.70
N PHE A 120 -2.59 -9.37 -5.67
CA PHE A 120 -2.32 -10.09 -4.43
C PHE A 120 -0.94 -9.76 -3.86
N THR A 121 0.08 -9.65 -4.72
CA THR A 121 1.41 -9.19 -4.32
C THR A 121 1.38 -7.78 -3.75
N GLY A 122 0.63 -6.88 -4.37
CA GLY A 122 0.47 -5.49 -3.92
C GLY A 122 -0.23 -5.37 -2.57
N ILE A 123 -1.24 -6.20 -2.30
CA ILE A 123 -1.89 -6.26 -0.99
C ILE A 123 -0.91 -6.77 0.07
N ALA A 124 -0.19 -7.87 -0.19
CA ALA A 124 0.82 -8.38 0.72
C ALA A 124 1.92 -7.35 1.00
N PHE A 125 2.36 -6.63 -0.04
CA PHE A 125 3.33 -5.54 0.06
C PHE A 125 2.85 -4.43 1.01
N GLN A 126 1.59 -3.98 0.89
CA GLN A 126 1.06 -2.91 1.73
C GLN A 126 0.90 -3.35 3.18
N ILE A 127 0.41 -4.58 3.43
CA ILE A 127 0.34 -5.10 4.79
C ILE A 127 1.73 -5.16 5.44
N LYS A 128 2.76 -5.54 4.66
CA LYS A 128 4.15 -5.54 5.15
C LYS A 128 4.64 -4.13 5.48
N ASP A 129 4.31 -3.14 4.66
CA ASP A 129 4.65 -1.74 4.94
C ASP A 129 4.01 -1.26 6.26
N ASP A 130 2.74 -1.55 6.45
CA ASP A 130 2.01 -1.18 7.67
C ASP A 130 2.60 -1.88 8.91
N LEU A 131 3.08 -3.12 8.76
CA LEU A 131 3.73 -3.86 9.85
C LEU A 131 5.07 -3.23 10.29
N PHE A 132 5.79 -2.53 9.42
CA PHE A 132 7.02 -1.83 9.82
C PHE A 132 6.78 -0.75 10.87
N ASP A 133 5.59 -0.17 10.91
CA ASP A 133 5.25 0.86 11.88
C ASP A 133 5.12 0.33 13.32
N TYR A 134 4.97 -1.00 13.48
CA TYR A 134 4.85 -1.70 14.76
C TYR A 134 6.12 -2.43 15.18
N GLY A 135 7.18 -2.43 14.35
CA GLY A 135 8.46 -3.07 14.66
C GLY A 135 9.21 -2.38 15.79
N SER A 136 10.14 -3.10 16.43
CA SER A 136 11.09 -2.46 17.35
C SER A 136 11.94 -1.48 16.54
N GLY A 137 11.92 -0.20 16.85
CA GLY A 137 12.66 0.85 16.15
C GLY A 137 14.17 0.62 15.98
N GLN A 138 14.72 -0.44 16.61
CA GLN A 138 16.10 -0.88 16.47
C GLN A 138 16.42 -1.47 15.08
N ASP A 139 15.45 -2.11 14.42
CA ASP A 139 15.68 -2.76 13.12
C ASP A 139 15.54 -1.82 11.92
N THR A 140 14.77 -0.73 12.06
CA THR A 140 14.45 0.16 10.93
C THR A 140 15.06 1.55 11.02
N GLY A 141 15.55 1.96 12.19
CA GLY A 141 16.04 3.34 12.43
C GLY A 141 14.98 4.43 12.26
N LYS A 142 13.69 4.04 12.13
CA LYS A 142 12.54 4.95 12.08
C LYS A 142 11.77 4.90 13.39
N PRO A 143 11.23 6.03 13.86
CA PRO A 143 10.31 6.02 14.99
C PRO A 143 9.08 5.17 14.65
N THR A 144 8.65 4.32 15.58
CA THR A 144 7.43 3.51 15.46
C THR A 144 6.19 4.37 15.71
N GLY A 145 5.04 3.95 15.16
CA GLY A 145 3.77 4.64 15.37
C GLY A 145 3.55 5.88 14.49
N LEU A 146 4.28 6.02 13.38
CA LEU A 146 4.08 7.12 12.44
C LEU A 146 2.68 7.08 11.79
N ASP A 147 2.18 5.90 11.44
CA ASP A 147 0.85 5.75 10.88
C ASP A 147 -0.23 6.15 11.89
N ILE A 148 -0.01 5.88 13.18
CA ILE A 148 -0.90 6.33 14.26
C ILE A 148 -0.87 7.87 14.36
N LYS A 149 0.32 8.48 14.29
CA LYS A 149 0.49 9.94 14.27
C LYS A 149 -0.22 10.57 13.09
N GLU A 150 -0.22 9.92 11.95
CA GLU A 150 -0.94 10.34 10.74
C GLU A 150 -2.44 9.94 10.74
N LYS A 151 -2.93 9.39 11.86
CA LYS A 151 -4.33 8.92 12.02
C LYS A 151 -4.74 7.87 10.99
N LYS A 152 -3.78 7.11 10.45
CA LYS A 152 -4.06 5.97 9.58
C LYS A 152 -4.49 4.78 10.43
N LEU A 153 -5.53 4.10 9.98
CA LEU A 153 -6.01 2.86 10.59
C LEU A 153 -5.46 1.68 9.78
N THR A 154 -4.37 1.13 10.27
CA THR A 154 -3.70 -0.04 9.70
C THR A 154 -4.33 -1.34 10.21
N LEU A 155 -4.08 -2.45 9.51
CA LEU A 155 -4.68 -3.74 9.84
C LEU A 155 -4.43 -4.20 11.29
N PRO A 156 -3.21 -4.09 11.86
CA PRO A 156 -2.97 -4.41 13.27
C PRO A 156 -3.87 -3.63 14.24
N LEU A 157 -4.03 -2.32 14.00
CA LEU A 157 -4.85 -1.45 14.84
C LEU A 157 -6.34 -1.77 14.72
N ILE A 158 -6.84 -2.04 13.51
CA ILE A 158 -8.22 -2.44 13.26
C ILE A 158 -8.55 -3.73 14.01
N HIS A 159 -7.66 -4.73 13.91
CA HIS A 159 -7.82 -5.97 14.66
C HIS A 159 -7.88 -5.74 16.17
N ALA A 160 -6.96 -4.95 16.70
CA ALA A 160 -6.92 -4.64 18.13
C ALA A 160 -8.20 -3.93 18.60
N LEU A 161 -8.68 -2.92 17.88
CA LEU A 161 -9.91 -2.21 18.20
C LEU A 161 -11.16 -3.10 18.22
N ARG A 162 -11.16 -4.22 17.50
CA ARG A 162 -12.26 -5.20 17.49
C ARG A 162 -12.20 -6.20 18.64
N ASN A 163 -11.00 -6.45 19.16
CA ASN A 163 -10.73 -7.53 20.13
C ASN A 163 -10.42 -7.03 21.55
N VAL A 164 -10.68 -5.76 21.85
CA VAL A 164 -10.57 -5.18 23.19
C VAL A 164 -11.94 -4.85 23.75
N ASP A 165 -12.01 -4.67 25.08
CA ASP A 165 -13.23 -4.20 25.75
C ASP A 165 -13.59 -2.74 25.40
N ALA A 166 -14.78 -2.31 25.76
CA ALA A 166 -15.28 -0.98 25.43
C ALA A 166 -14.48 0.18 26.10
N ARG A 167 -13.79 -0.06 27.21
CA ARG A 167 -12.95 0.92 27.89
C ARG A 167 -11.65 1.12 27.13
N ASP A 168 -10.96 0.04 26.82
CA ASP A 168 -9.72 0.04 26.06
C ASP A 168 -9.95 0.59 24.66
N ARG A 169 -11.04 0.18 24.00
CA ARG A 169 -11.42 0.71 22.68
C ARG A 169 -11.58 2.23 22.69
N ARG A 170 -12.29 2.79 23.67
CA ARG A 170 -12.45 4.24 23.79
C ARG A 170 -11.12 4.95 24.00
N TRP A 171 -10.25 4.38 24.85
CA TRP A 171 -8.91 4.91 25.06
C TRP A 171 -8.06 4.87 23.79
N MET A 172 -8.04 3.74 23.07
CA MET A 172 -7.29 3.61 21.81
C MET A 172 -7.77 4.62 20.75
N VAL A 173 -9.09 4.78 20.63
CA VAL A 173 -9.68 5.77 19.71
C VAL A 173 -9.30 7.20 20.13
N ASP A 174 -9.29 7.52 21.43
CA ASP A 174 -8.87 8.83 21.92
C ASP A 174 -7.41 9.11 21.60
N VAL A 175 -6.52 8.13 21.77
CA VAL A 175 -5.10 8.29 21.41
C VAL A 175 -4.96 8.64 19.94
N VAL A 176 -5.62 7.89 19.02
CA VAL A 176 -5.55 8.15 17.58
C VAL A 176 -6.14 9.52 17.22
N LYS A 177 -7.24 9.92 17.85
CA LYS A 177 -7.94 11.18 17.51
C LYS A 177 -7.24 12.42 18.04
N ASN A 178 -6.92 12.40 19.33
CA ASN A 178 -6.64 13.58 20.13
C ASN A 178 -5.24 13.60 20.71
N ARG A 179 -4.55 12.45 20.80
CA ARG A 179 -3.24 12.30 21.43
C ARG A 179 -2.22 11.61 20.55
N ASN A 180 -2.41 11.66 19.25
CA ASN A 180 -1.55 11.04 18.25
C ASN A 180 -0.13 11.64 18.17
N GLU A 181 0.10 12.81 18.79
CA GLU A 181 1.43 13.45 18.92
C GLU A 181 2.09 13.16 20.30
N ASP A 182 1.38 12.54 21.24
CA ASP A 182 1.91 12.11 22.53
C ASP A 182 2.66 10.78 22.37
N ASP A 183 3.99 10.85 22.31
CA ASP A 183 4.86 9.68 22.06
C ASP A 183 4.64 8.57 23.11
N ALA A 184 4.36 8.92 24.36
CA ALA A 184 4.10 7.93 25.41
C ALA A 184 2.76 7.22 25.20
N ALA A 185 1.72 7.97 24.81
CA ALA A 185 0.41 7.41 24.48
C ALA A 185 0.48 6.52 23.23
N VAL A 186 1.18 6.97 22.17
CA VAL A 186 1.40 6.19 20.95
C VAL A 186 2.16 4.90 21.24
N SER A 187 3.26 4.96 21.99
CA SER A 187 4.03 3.76 22.37
C SER A 187 3.19 2.75 23.15
N LYS A 188 2.37 3.24 24.10
CA LYS A 188 1.45 2.38 24.85
C LYS A 188 0.37 1.76 23.95
N LEU A 189 -0.10 2.50 22.94
CA LEU A 189 -1.05 1.99 21.96
C LEU A 189 -0.43 0.89 21.10
N VAL A 190 0.80 1.08 20.58
CA VAL A 190 1.55 0.07 19.83
C VAL A 190 1.73 -1.20 20.67
N GLN A 191 2.11 -1.07 21.96
CA GLN A 191 2.22 -2.22 22.87
C GLN A 191 0.87 -2.94 23.01
N LYS A 192 -0.23 -2.20 23.22
CA LYS A 192 -1.56 -2.80 23.32
C LYS A 192 -1.98 -3.54 22.07
N VAL A 193 -1.69 -2.99 20.87
CA VAL A 193 -1.93 -3.65 19.58
C VAL A 193 -1.17 -4.97 19.48
N THR A 194 0.07 -4.99 19.95
CA THR A 194 0.90 -6.20 20.02
C THR A 194 0.31 -7.24 20.94
N ASP A 195 -0.04 -6.85 22.17
CA ASP A 195 -0.54 -7.72 23.24
C ASP A 195 -1.85 -8.43 22.84
N VAL A 196 -2.72 -7.78 22.08
CA VAL A 196 -3.99 -8.36 21.60
C VAL A 196 -3.87 -9.09 20.27
N GLY A 197 -2.66 -9.32 19.78
CA GLY A 197 -2.41 -10.15 18.61
C GLY A 197 -2.60 -9.43 17.26
N GLY A 198 -2.68 -8.10 17.23
CA GLY A 198 -2.87 -7.35 15.98
C GLY A 198 -1.78 -7.57 14.96
N ILE A 199 -0.51 -7.64 15.40
CA ILE A 199 0.64 -7.91 14.54
C ILE A 199 0.58 -9.35 13.99
N ALA A 200 0.25 -10.33 14.84
CA ALA A 200 0.14 -11.73 14.43
C ALA A 200 -0.95 -11.92 13.36
N HIS A 201 -2.12 -11.28 13.56
CA HIS A 201 -3.22 -11.28 12.60
C HIS A 201 -2.79 -10.67 11.25
N ALA A 202 -2.17 -9.50 11.25
CA ALA A 202 -1.71 -8.87 10.02
C ALA A 202 -0.65 -9.69 9.28
N ASN A 203 0.30 -10.32 10.00
CA ASN A 203 1.26 -11.25 9.41
C ASN A 203 0.56 -12.45 8.76
N GLN A 204 -0.43 -13.03 9.42
CA GLN A 204 -1.20 -14.14 8.84
C GLN A 204 -1.89 -13.71 7.54
N ARG A 205 -2.58 -12.57 7.55
CA ARG A 205 -3.25 -12.04 6.35
C ARG A 205 -2.26 -11.74 5.22
N MET A 206 -1.09 -11.19 5.53
CA MET A 206 -0.02 -10.98 4.55
C MET A 206 0.42 -12.29 3.88
N LEU A 207 0.65 -13.33 4.67
CA LEU A 207 1.04 -14.65 4.14
C LEU A 207 -0.06 -15.28 3.29
N GLU A 208 -1.33 -15.13 3.66
CA GLU A 208 -2.47 -15.59 2.84
C GLU A 208 -2.48 -14.92 1.45
N TYR A 209 -2.19 -13.62 1.36
CA TYR A 209 -2.10 -12.92 0.07
C TYR A 209 -0.84 -13.30 -0.71
N ARG A 210 0.30 -13.52 -0.05
CA ARG A 210 1.48 -14.12 -0.67
C ARG A 210 1.13 -15.46 -1.34
N ASP A 211 0.47 -16.34 -0.62
CA ASP A 211 0.14 -17.68 -1.11
C ASP A 211 -0.87 -17.61 -2.28
N LYS A 212 -1.84 -16.68 -2.23
CA LYS A 212 -2.72 -16.41 -3.38
C LYS A 212 -1.93 -15.96 -4.61
N ALA A 213 -0.96 -15.05 -4.45
CA ALA A 213 -0.11 -14.61 -5.55
C ALA A 213 0.70 -15.77 -6.14
N LEU A 214 1.34 -16.59 -5.29
CA LEU A 214 2.11 -17.76 -5.73
C LEU A 214 1.22 -18.78 -6.43
N ASN A 215 0.01 -19.04 -5.94
CA ASN A 215 -0.92 -19.95 -6.58
C ASN A 215 -1.30 -19.51 -8.00
N VAL A 216 -1.51 -18.21 -8.22
CA VAL A 216 -1.72 -17.65 -9.57
C VAL A 216 -0.46 -17.80 -10.41
N LEU A 217 0.70 -17.43 -9.90
CA LEU A 217 1.98 -17.50 -10.61
C LEU A 217 2.30 -18.93 -11.06
N HIS A 218 2.01 -19.92 -10.23
CA HIS A 218 2.26 -21.35 -10.53
C HIS A 218 1.32 -21.93 -11.59
N THR A 219 0.31 -21.21 -12.06
CA THR A 219 -0.47 -21.59 -13.24
C THR A 219 0.26 -21.37 -14.57
N PHE A 220 1.40 -20.67 -14.54
CA PHE A 220 2.28 -20.49 -15.68
C PHE A 220 3.38 -21.55 -15.71
N ASP A 221 3.91 -21.85 -16.91
CA ASP A 221 5.00 -22.79 -17.05
C ASP A 221 6.26 -22.34 -16.31
N LYS A 222 7.01 -23.30 -15.79
CA LYS A 222 8.25 -23.01 -15.07
C LYS A 222 9.32 -22.48 -16.05
N ASN A 223 9.89 -21.32 -15.70
CA ASN A 223 10.99 -20.68 -16.39
C ASN A 223 11.67 -19.65 -15.46
N ASP A 224 12.81 -19.12 -15.88
CA ASP A 224 13.59 -18.16 -15.10
C ASP A 224 12.80 -16.90 -14.71
N ALA A 225 11.88 -16.43 -15.59
CA ALA A 225 11.05 -15.26 -15.28
C ALA A 225 10.04 -15.56 -14.17
N ARG A 226 9.42 -16.74 -14.17
CA ARG A 226 8.53 -17.17 -13.09
C ARG A 226 9.28 -17.32 -11.78
N ASP A 227 10.46 -17.94 -11.80
CA ASP A 227 11.30 -18.12 -10.61
C ASP A 227 11.77 -16.75 -10.06
N ALA A 228 12.08 -15.79 -10.93
CA ALA A 228 12.40 -14.41 -10.53
C ALA A 228 11.19 -13.68 -9.89
N LEU A 229 9.98 -13.83 -10.47
CA LEU A 229 8.76 -13.25 -9.90
C LEU A 229 8.41 -13.88 -8.55
N GLU A 230 8.59 -15.19 -8.39
CA GLU A 230 8.45 -15.89 -7.10
C GLU A 230 9.43 -15.33 -6.06
N GLY A 231 10.70 -15.15 -6.44
CA GLY A 231 11.71 -14.49 -5.60
C GLY A 231 11.31 -13.08 -5.16
N LEU A 232 10.71 -12.28 -6.04
CA LEU A 232 10.18 -10.95 -5.71
C LEU A 232 9.03 -11.00 -4.71
N VAL A 233 8.13 -11.98 -4.82
CA VAL A 233 7.03 -12.17 -3.85
C VAL A 233 7.61 -12.50 -2.47
N HIS A 234 8.57 -13.42 -2.38
CA HIS A 234 9.25 -13.75 -1.12
C HIS A 234 9.96 -12.53 -0.54
N LEU A 235 10.75 -11.81 -1.35
CA LEU A 235 11.42 -10.58 -0.92
C LEU A 235 10.41 -9.56 -0.36
N THR A 236 9.24 -9.44 -0.97
CA THR A 236 8.19 -8.50 -0.53
C THR A 236 7.77 -8.74 0.91
N VAL A 237 7.60 -9.99 1.33
CA VAL A 237 7.13 -10.33 2.70
C VAL A 237 8.26 -10.51 3.71
N GLU A 238 9.47 -10.85 3.25
CA GLU A 238 10.64 -11.14 4.10
C GLU A 238 11.52 -9.92 4.35
N ARG A 239 11.37 -8.85 3.55
CA ARG A 239 12.17 -7.62 3.68
C ARG A 239 12.11 -7.07 5.10
N LYS A 240 13.26 -6.58 5.59
CA LYS A 240 13.41 -5.96 6.91
C LYS A 240 13.35 -4.43 6.85
N LYS A 241 13.35 -3.88 5.63
CA LYS A 241 13.20 -2.44 5.30
C LYS A 241 12.47 -2.27 3.98
#